data_37008f0a92ed84104e3fdff7d7bc28b0
#
_entry.id   37008f0a92ed84104e3fdff7d7bc28b0
#
_cell.length_a   1.000
_cell.length_b   1.000
_cell.length_c   1.000
_cell.angle_alpha   90.00
_cell.angle_beta   90.00
_cell.angle_gamma   90.00
#
_symmetry.space_group_name_H-M   'P 1'
#
loop_
_entity.id
_entity.type
_entity.pdbx_description
1 polymer ?
#
loop_
_entity_poly.entity_id
_entity_poly.type
_entity_poly.pdbx_seq_one_letter_code
_entity_poly.pdbx_strand_id
1 'polypeptide(L)'
;DLDGKYGPINATLNFKDNIIVFQDTALALININPRVQVSPGDGESIELGTGGILHDYRYLSTESGSLNKRGVIATPNAFYYLDLNTLSLMQSNGQGVIDVSDQKGFHSFMANNLSYDSLVQDNAVIGHGPSFSYNPVNNEVYFTIKQLRSGGSSLEVSSLRNDYTLCLNENLQKFTSFYDYTPAWYINKGNHMLTSDPSSKQLWGHFKGNNGSFYGVTYDSSISWNVVPVQGDGEFTFNNVMYKMEAKDPLGNDVRDSSFNKVSLSNEYQKSGIRDLVLGKNLKRKNRTWSVVLPREKNSMNRIKSPWVLLTLSIDNSNNLSMVAHDLIVSYTEY
;
A
#
# COMPACT_ATOMS: atom_id res chain seq x y z
N ASP A 1 15.03 2.22 33.09
CA ASP A 1 15.25 3.09 31.91
C ASP A 1 15.68 2.24 30.72
N LEU A 2 15.26 2.62 29.52
CA LEU A 2 15.77 2.02 28.28
C LEU A 2 17.21 2.46 28.01
N ASP A 3 17.96 1.63 27.31
CA ASP A 3 19.36 1.92 27.00
C ASP A 3 19.47 3.08 25.99
N GLY A 4 20.09 4.18 26.42
CA GLY A 4 20.25 5.40 25.61
C GLY A 4 21.17 5.24 24.39
N LYS A 5 21.93 4.16 24.28
CA LYS A 5 22.77 3.90 23.10
C LYS A 5 21.98 3.70 21.80
N TYR A 6 20.69 3.36 21.91
CA TYR A 6 19.81 3.16 20.77
C TYR A 6 19.04 4.43 20.36
N GLY A 7 19.35 5.56 20.95
CA GLY A 7 18.71 6.83 20.67
C GLY A 7 17.46 7.11 21.53
N PRO A 8 16.81 8.25 21.33
CA PRO A 8 15.61 8.65 22.06
C PRO A 8 14.40 7.76 21.70
N ILE A 9 13.36 7.87 22.53
CA ILE A 9 12.05 7.27 22.23
C ILE A 9 11.31 8.18 21.26
N ASN A 10 11.06 7.69 20.06
CA ASN A 10 10.38 8.43 18.99
C ASN A 10 8.88 8.13 18.93
N ALA A 11 8.49 6.88 19.20
CA ALA A 11 7.10 6.47 19.15
C ALA A 11 6.80 5.39 20.19
N THR A 12 5.53 5.29 20.56
CA THR A 12 5.00 4.19 21.36
C THR A 12 3.66 3.75 20.80
N LEU A 13 3.34 2.48 20.91
CA LEU A 13 2.02 1.94 20.58
C LEU A 13 1.63 0.80 21.52
N ASN A 14 0.33 0.58 21.65
CA ASN A 14 -0.20 -0.57 22.39
C ASN A 14 -0.38 -1.76 21.44
N PHE A 15 0.11 -2.92 21.85
CA PHE A 15 -0.05 -4.17 21.13
C PHE A 15 -0.21 -5.35 22.11
N LYS A 16 -1.39 -6.00 22.09
CA LYS A 16 -1.69 -7.18 22.92
C LYS A 16 -1.31 -6.98 24.39
N ASP A 17 -1.85 -5.95 25.01
CA ASP A 17 -1.63 -5.59 26.42
C ASP A 17 -0.17 -5.23 26.79
N ASN A 18 0.67 -4.97 25.80
CA ASN A 18 2.03 -4.50 25.99
C ASN A 18 2.22 -3.13 25.34
N ILE A 19 3.19 -2.37 25.83
CA ILE A 19 3.65 -1.16 25.18
C ILE A 19 4.87 -1.49 24.34
N ILE A 20 4.78 -1.20 23.06
CA ILE A 20 5.91 -1.24 22.15
C ILE A 20 6.54 0.16 22.09
N VAL A 21 7.84 0.23 22.28
CA VAL A 21 8.61 1.46 22.26
C VAL A 21 9.61 1.43 21.12
N PHE A 22 9.61 2.48 20.32
CA PHE A 22 10.52 2.66 19.20
C PHE A 22 11.59 3.68 19.54
N GLN A 23 12.85 3.27 19.46
CA GLN A 23 14.03 4.11 19.48
C GLN A 23 14.60 4.24 18.05
N ASP A 24 15.67 5.01 17.86
CA ASP A 24 16.26 5.22 16.52
C ASP A 24 16.67 3.90 15.85
N THR A 25 17.29 3.01 16.63
CA THR A 25 17.84 1.74 16.12
C THR A 25 17.38 0.51 16.88
N ALA A 26 16.42 0.66 17.81
CA ALA A 26 15.93 -0.44 18.62
C ALA A 26 14.43 -0.42 18.81
N LEU A 27 13.90 -1.58 19.12
CA LEU A 27 12.51 -1.83 19.40
C LEU A 27 12.39 -2.59 20.72
N ALA A 28 11.74 -2.01 21.70
CA ALA A 28 11.52 -2.61 23.01
C ALA A 28 10.04 -2.91 23.25
N LEU A 29 9.79 -4.05 23.86
CA LEU A 29 8.48 -4.44 24.39
C LEU A 29 8.51 -4.28 25.90
N ILE A 30 7.56 -3.50 26.44
CA ILE A 30 7.37 -3.28 27.86
C ILE A 30 6.12 -4.03 28.31
N ASN A 31 6.28 -4.95 29.23
CA ASN A 31 5.18 -5.69 29.82
C ASN A 31 4.40 -4.80 30.80
N ILE A 32 3.08 -4.76 30.63
CA ILE A 32 2.18 -4.13 31.59
C ILE A 32 1.73 -5.22 32.56
N ASN A 33 1.93 -4.98 33.85
CA ASN A 33 1.45 -5.88 34.89
C ASN A 33 0.26 -5.24 35.63
N PRO A 34 -0.99 -5.41 35.15
CA PRO A 34 -2.14 -4.86 35.85
C PRO A 34 -2.35 -5.60 37.17
N ARG A 35 -2.83 -4.89 38.21
CA ARG A 35 -3.37 -5.54 39.39
C ARG A 35 -4.63 -6.29 39.00
N VAL A 36 -4.64 -7.58 39.25
CA VAL A 36 -5.82 -8.43 39.08
C VAL A 36 -6.34 -8.83 40.46
N GLN A 37 -7.56 -8.43 40.75
CA GLN A 37 -8.26 -8.85 41.93
C GLN A 37 -8.93 -10.19 41.65
N VAL A 38 -8.46 -11.27 42.26
CA VAL A 38 -9.05 -12.60 42.17
C VAL A 38 -9.80 -12.82 43.47
N SER A 39 -11.11 -13.02 43.38
CA SER A 39 -11.95 -13.45 44.52
C SER A 39 -12.15 -14.96 44.41
N PRO A 40 -11.39 -15.79 45.15
CA PRO A 40 -11.77 -17.17 45.37
C PRO A 40 -13.06 -17.14 46.21
N GLY A 41 -14.02 -17.97 45.93
CA GLY A 41 -15.41 -17.93 46.38
C GLY A 41 -15.72 -17.85 47.89
N ASP A 42 -14.76 -17.58 48.77
CA ASP A 42 -14.90 -17.52 50.25
C ASP A 42 -14.65 -16.11 50.85
N GLY A 43 -14.81 -15.05 50.07
CA GLY A 43 -14.90 -13.69 50.63
C GLY A 43 -13.57 -12.96 50.84
N GLU A 44 -12.42 -13.55 50.64
CA GLU A 44 -11.13 -12.86 50.62
C GLU A 44 -10.69 -12.58 49.20
N SER A 45 -10.54 -11.28 48.86
CA SER A 45 -9.96 -10.87 47.58
C SER A 45 -8.45 -10.89 47.65
N ILE A 46 -7.80 -11.67 46.81
CA ILE A 46 -6.35 -11.68 46.67
C ILE A 46 -5.98 -10.75 45.53
N GLU A 47 -5.23 -9.68 45.83
CA GLU A 47 -4.60 -8.84 44.79
C GLU A 47 -3.35 -9.54 44.25
N LEU A 48 -3.39 -9.91 42.98
CA LEU A 48 -2.22 -10.42 42.26
C LEU A 48 -1.60 -9.29 41.44
N GLY A 49 -0.29 -9.13 41.55
CA GLY A 49 0.48 -8.12 40.87
C GLY A 49 1.08 -7.09 41.82
N THR A 50 2.20 -6.51 41.45
CA THR A 50 2.95 -5.54 42.28
C THR A 50 2.38 -4.13 42.25
N GLY A 51 1.39 -3.87 41.37
CA GLY A 51 0.84 -2.54 41.16
C GLY A 51 1.79 -1.55 40.48
N GLY A 52 2.96 -2.00 40.10
CA GLY A 52 3.82 -1.28 39.18
C GLY A 52 3.28 -1.49 37.76
N ILE A 53 2.88 -0.39 37.10
CA ILE A 53 2.28 -0.47 35.75
C ILE A 53 3.27 -1.03 34.74
N LEU A 54 4.56 -0.72 34.90
CA LEU A 54 5.64 -1.19 34.03
C LEU A 54 6.49 -2.18 34.84
N HIS A 55 6.46 -3.45 34.46
CA HIS A 55 7.13 -4.51 35.22
C HIS A 55 8.55 -4.76 34.69
N ASP A 56 8.67 -4.98 33.39
CA ASP A 56 9.91 -5.36 32.74
C ASP A 56 9.88 -4.98 31.27
N TYR A 57 11.04 -4.90 30.67
CA TYR A 57 11.17 -4.67 29.22
C TYR A 57 12.17 -5.63 28.60
N ARG A 58 11.95 -5.93 27.34
CA ARG A 58 12.90 -6.68 26.54
C ARG A 58 13.03 -6.05 25.16
N TYR A 59 14.20 -6.06 24.60
CA TYR A 59 14.40 -5.67 23.21
C TYR A 59 13.92 -6.79 22.29
N LEU A 60 13.07 -6.43 21.33
CA LEU A 60 12.67 -7.30 20.22
C LEU A 60 13.70 -7.23 19.10
N SER A 61 14.31 -6.06 18.90
CA SER A 61 15.43 -5.80 17.99
C SER A 61 16.31 -4.71 18.56
N THR A 62 17.62 -4.82 18.29
CA THR A 62 18.65 -3.81 18.60
C THR A 62 19.29 -3.25 17.35
N GLU A 63 18.80 -3.65 16.18
CA GLU A 63 19.29 -3.28 14.84
C GLU A 63 18.22 -2.60 13.98
N SER A 64 16.98 -2.52 14.47
CA SER A 64 15.86 -1.94 13.76
C SER A 64 14.98 -1.12 14.70
N GLY A 65 14.63 0.08 14.29
CA GLY A 65 13.82 1.03 15.04
C GLY A 65 13.01 1.94 14.13
N SER A 66 12.42 2.99 14.70
CA SER A 66 11.69 3.99 13.91
C SER A 66 11.98 5.39 14.39
N LEU A 67 12.30 6.29 13.46
CA LEU A 67 12.52 7.70 13.71
C LEU A 67 11.22 8.52 13.71
N ASN A 68 10.15 7.97 13.12
CA ASN A 68 8.93 8.69 12.85
C ASN A 68 7.80 8.29 13.79
N LYS A 69 7.21 9.27 14.47
CA LYS A 69 6.07 9.05 15.38
C LYS A 69 4.85 8.47 14.68
N ARG A 70 4.58 8.88 13.43
CA ARG A 70 3.39 8.45 12.67
C ARG A 70 3.67 7.32 11.68
N GLY A 71 4.94 6.90 11.58
CA GLY A 71 5.39 5.77 10.78
C GLY A 71 5.24 4.42 11.48
N VAL A 72 4.33 4.32 12.46
CA VAL A 72 4.06 3.10 13.22
C VAL A 72 2.55 2.86 13.33
N ILE A 73 2.12 1.62 13.25
CA ILE A 73 0.71 1.22 13.38
C ILE A 73 0.58 -0.20 13.94
N ALA A 74 -0.40 -0.42 14.82
CA ALA A 74 -0.76 -1.75 15.29
C ALA A 74 -2.07 -2.20 14.64
N THR A 75 -2.12 -3.48 14.33
CA THR A 75 -3.32 -4.24 13.95
C THR A 75 -3.58 -5.31 15.02
N PRO A 76 -4.68 -6.05 14.99
CA PRO A 76 -4.88 -7.16 15.92
C PRO A 76 -3.82 -8.26 15.83
N ASN A 77 -3.20 -8.45 14.66
CA ASN A 77 -2.27 -9.54 14.39
C ASN A 77 -0.81 -9.17 14.56
N ALA A 78 -0.43 -7.97 14.13
CA ALA A 78 0.93 -7.48 14.07
C ALA A 78 1.00 -5.97 14.27
N PHE A 79 2.20 -5.44 14.39
CA PHE A 79 2.44 -4.02 14.21
C PHE A 79 3.48 -3.80 13.11
N TYR A 80 3.35 -2.68 12.44
CA TYR A 80 4.17 -2.28 11.31
C TYR A 80 4.86 -0.96 11.60
N TYR A 81 6.05 -0.78 11.10
CA TYR A 81 6.77 0.48 11.22
C TYR A 81 7.74 0.70 10.06
N LEU A 82 8.08 1.96 9.84
CA LEU A 82 9.10 2.34 8.87
C LEU A 82 10.45 2.45 9.56
N ASP A 83 11.41 1.67 9.09
CA ASP A 83 12.81 1.80 9.45
C ASP A 83 13.55 2.58 8.35
N LEU A 84 13.97 3.80 8.67
CA LEU A 84 14.69 4.64 7.72
C LEU A 84 16.16 4.26 7.59
N ASN A 85 16.74 3.56 8.56
CA ASN A 85 18.15 3.14 8.48
C ASN A 85 18.32 2.06 7.41
N THR A 86 17.33 1.20 7.26
CA THR A 86 17.31 0.14 6.24
C THR A 86 16.45 0.48 5.03
N LEU A 87 15.72 1.61 5.06
CA LEU A 87 14.73 2.02 4.05
C LEU A 87 13.67 0.93 3.79
N SER A 88 13.19 0.32 4.87
CA SER A 88 12.31 -0.85 4.81
C SER A 88 11.04 -0.68 5.64
N LEU A 89 9.97 -1.36 5.23
CA LEU A 89 8.79 -1.59 6.06
C LEU A 89 8.99 -2.86 6.86
N MET A 90 8.94 -2.71 8.16
CA MET A 90 9.14 -3.78 9.14
C MET A 90 7.83 -4.21 9.76
N GLN A 91 7.74 -5.48 10.12
CA GLN A 91 6.60 -6.09 10.83
C GLN A 91 7.09 -6.86 12.04
N SER A 92 6.28 -6.86 13.10
CA SER A 92 6.49 -7.76 14.24
C SER A 92 5.15 -8.21 14.83
N ASN A 93 5.14 -9.44 15.32
CA ASN A 93 4.03 -9.99 16.09
C ASN A 93 4.30 -10.00 17.60
N GLY A 94 5.39 -9.37 18.05
CA GLY A 94 5.86 -9.34 19.42
C GLY A 94 6.91 -10.40 19.78
N GLN A 95 7.30 -11.26 18.86
CA GLN A 95 8.35 -12.28 19.08
C GLN A 95 9.66 -11.96 18.36
N GLY A 96 9.58 -11.34 17.19
CA GLY A 96 10.72 -10.94 16.39
C GLY A 96 10.32 -9.93 15.35
N VAL A 97 11.29 -9.42 14.61
CA VAL A 97 11.10 -8.42 13.55
C VAL A 97 11.43 -9.04 12.21
N ILE A 98 10.63 -8.75 11.20
CA ILE A 98 10.82 -9.18 9.82
C ILE A 98 10.71 -7.98 8.87
N ASP A 99 11.52 -7.96 7.82
CA ASP A 99 11.40 -7.02 6.72
C ASP A 99 10.29 -7.48 5.76
N VAL A 100 9.13 -6.84 5.84
CA VAL A 100 7.98 -7.13 4.98
C VAL A 100 8.26 -6.69 3.54
N SER A 101 8.97 -5.59 3.36
CA SER A 101 9.28 -5.08 2.03
C SER A 101 10.17 -6.05 1.26
N ASP A 102 11.17 -6.64 1.91
CA ASP A 102 12.00 -7.67 1.28
C ASP A 102 11.23 -8.96 1.00
N GLN A 103 10.55 -9.50 2.01
CA GLN A 103 9.76 -10.74 1.86
C GLN A 103 8.67 -10.67 0.79
N LYS A 104 8.13 -9.48 0.52
CA LYS A 104 7.07 -9.27 -0.48
C LYS A 104 7.61 -8.77 -1.83
N GLY A 105 8.92 -8.73 -2.03
CA GLY A 105 9.56 -8.30 -3.27
C GLY A 105 9.51 -6.79 -3.51
N PHE A 106 9.34 -5.98 -2.45
CA PHE A 106 9.28 -4.52 -2.52
C PHE A 106 10.59 -3.83 -2.11
N HIS A 107 11.64 -4.57 -1.79
CA HIS A 107 12.89 -4.00 -1.33
C HIS A 107 13.46 -2.95 -2.31
N SER A 108 13.59 -3.30 -3.58
CA SER A 108 14.08 -2.35 -4.61
C SER A 108 13.17 -1.13 -4.78
N PHE A 109 11.85 -1.32 -4.66
CA PHE A 109 10.91 -0.20 -4.70
C PHE A 109 11.15 0.74 -3.52
N MET A 110 11.26 0.23 -2.30
CA MET A 110 11.51 1.04 -1.11
C MET A 110 12.85 1.78 -1.21
N ALA A 111 13.93 1.08 -1.55
CA ALA A 111 15.27 1.67 -1.70
C ALA A 111 15.30 2.81 -2.74
N ASN A 112 14.53 2.68 -3.82
CA ASN A 112 14.48 3.70 -4.88
C ASN A 112 13.52 4.86 -4.56
N ASN A 113 12.51 4.66 -3.71
CA ASN A 113 11.44 5.63 -3.46
C ASN A 113 11.44 6.23 -2.06
N LEU A 114 12.25 5.74 -1.13
CA LEU A 114 12.45 6.34 0.18
C LEU A 114 13.73 7.19 0.22
N SER A 115 13.69 8.27 0.98
CA SER A 115 14.86 9.11 1.25
C SER A 115 14.99 9.35 2.73
N TYR A 116 16.11 8.92 3.31
CA TYR A 116 16.43 9.19 4.71
C TYR A 116 16.35 10.69 5.00
N ASP A 117 17.09 11.51 4.26
CA ASP A 117 17.18 12.96 4.49
C ASP A 117 15.84 13.68 4.41
N SER A 118 14.93 13.19 3.56
CA SER A 118 13.61 13.80 3.42
C SER A 118 12.60 13.30 4.45
N LEU A 119 12.81 12.15 5.08
CA LEU A 119 11.87 11.53 6.01
C LEU A 119 12.33 11.56 7.47
N VAL A 120 13.59 11.84 7.76
CA VAL A 120 14.14 11.88 9.12
C VAL A 120 13.45 12.93 10.00
N GLN A 121 12.95 14.01 9.38
CA GLN A 121 12.14 15.02 10.04
C GLN A 121 10.72 14.98 9.49
N ASP A 122 9.74 14.62 10.30
CA ASP A 122 8.35 14.65 9.91
C ASP A 122 7.62 15.89 10.48
N ASN A 123 6.59 16.35 9.77
CA ASN A 123 5.78 17.47 10.17
C ASN A 123 4.29 17.23 9.83
N ALA A 124 3.51 16.92 10.84
CA ALA A 124 2.08 16.65 10.71
C ALA A 124 1.28 17.87 10.20
N VAL A 125 1.72 19.09 10.51
CA VAL A 125 0.98 20.31 10.15
C VAL A 125 0.96 20.52 8.63
N ILE A 126 2.10 20.30 8.00
CA ILE A 126 2.22 20.40 6.53
C ILE A 126 2.01 19.06 5.83
N GLY A 127 1.72 17.99 6.60
CA GLY A 127 1.48 16.66 6.09
C GLY A 127 2.71 15.95 5.54
N HIS A 128 3.90 16.29 6.06
CA HIS A 128 5.15 15.71 5.65
C HIS A 128 5.54 14.52 6.53
N GLY A 129 6.17 13.52 5.96
CA GLY A 129 6.63 12.29 6.62
C GLY A 129 5.70 11.10 6.39
N PRO A 130 5.99 9.95 7.02
CA PRO A 130 5.13 8.79 6.97
C PRO A 130 3.86 8.99 7.81
N SER A 131 2.76 8.41 7.37
CA SER A 131 1.51 8.36 8.13
C SER A 131 0.82 7.03 7.84
N PHE A 132 0.67 6.19 8.86
CA PHE A 132 0.16 4.84 8.74
C PHE A 132 -1.21 4.70 9.35
N SER A 133 -2.01 3.80 8.80
CA SER A 133 -3.37 3.54 9.28
C SER A 133 -3.77 2.09 9.03
N TYR A 134 -4.70 1.60 9.84
CA TYR A 134 -5.30 0.28 9.67
C TYR A 134 -6.81 0.40 9.50
N ASN A 135 -7.33 -0.27 8.48
CA ASN A 135 -8.77 -0.41 8.23
C ASN A 135 -9.23 -1.80 8.65
N PRO A 136 -9.98 -1.94 9.76
CA PRO A 136 -10.43 -3.24 10.25
C PRO A 136 -11.54 -3.86 9.38
N VAL A 137 -12.23 -3.09 8.54
CA VAL A 137 -13.31 -3.61 7.68
C VAL A 137 -12.74 -4.51 6.58
N ASN A 138 -11.64 -4.07 5.96
CA ASN A 138 -11.01 -4.78 4.86
C ASN A 138 -9.75 -5.55 5.28
N ASN A 139 -9.32 -5.43 6.55
CA ASN A 139 -8.02 -5.91 7.04
C ASN A 139 -6.85 -5.38 6.21
N GLU A 140 -6.83 -4.08 5.99
CA GLU A 140 -5.85 -3.38 5.17
C GLU A 140 -5.04 -2.39 6.00
N VAL A 141 -3.73 -2.39 5.77
CA VAL A 141 -2.79 -1.42 6.34
C VAL A 141 -2.38 -0.45 5.25
N TYR A 142 -2.52 0.84 5.51
CA TYR A 142 -2.14 1.92 4.60
C TYR A 142 -0.84 2.55 5.07
N PHE A 143 0.14 2.61 4.18
CA PHE A 143 1.43 3.25 4.37
C PHE A 143 1.51 4.47 3.47
N THR A 144 1.14 5.63 3.98
CA THR A 144 1.30 6.89 3.26
C THR A 144 2.68 7.45 3.53
N ILE A 145 3.40 7.75 2.47
CA ILE A 145 4.73 8.35 2.50
C ILE A 145 4.68 9.69 1.76
N LYS A 146 5.01 10.77 2.48
CA LYS A 146 5.12 12.12 1.91
C LYS A 146 6.52 12.66 2.18
N GLN A 147 7.26 12.95 1.13
CA GLN A 147 8.65 13.36 1.21
C GLN A 147 8.81 14.85 0.93
N LEU A 148 9.74 15.51 1.66
CA LEU A 148 10.10 16.87 1.34
C LEU A 148 10.68 16.92 -0.07
N ARG A 149 10.10 17.76 -0.90
CA ARG A 149 10.74 18.17 -2.14
C ARG A 149 11.89 19.09 -1.73
N SER A 150 13.12 18.68 -1.96
CA SER A 150 14.26 19.57 -1.81
C SER A 150 13.95 20.84 -2.58
N GLY A 151 13.94 21.99 -1.89
CA GLY A 151 13.59 23.29 -2.46
C GLY A 151 14.61 23.75 -3.48
N GLY A 152 14.61 23.14 -4.63
CA GLY A 152 15.14 23.65 -5.88
C GLY A 152 14.00 24.34 -6.59
N SER A 153 14.25 25.51 -7.14
CA SER A 153 13.36 26.28 -7.99
C SER A 153 12.55 25.36 -8.92
N SER A 154 11.31 25.71 -9.11
CA SER A 154 10.19 25.06 -9.79
C SER A 154 10.41 24.45 -11.18
N LEU A 155 11.58 24.00 -11.56
CA LEU A 155 11.92 23.62 -12.94
C LEU A 155 12.67 22.29 -13.12
N GLU A 156 13.02 21.56 -12.07
CA GLU A 156 13.63 20.23 -12.25
C GLU A 156 12.71 19.11 -11.72
N VAL A 157 11.87 18.64 -12.63
CA VAL A 157 10.97 17.49 -12.52
C VAL A 157 11.76 16.18 -12.75
N SER A 158 13.03 16.11 -12.40
CA SER A 158 13.84 14.92 -12.65
C SER A 158 14.33 14.30 -11.36
N SER A 159 13.68 13.31 -10.93
CA SER A 159 13.89 12.36 -9.83
C SER A 159 12.76 12.43 -8.80
N LEU A 160 11.59 12.18 -9.29
CA LEU A 160 10.36 12.14 -8.51
C LEU A 160 10.35 10.90 -7.64
N ARG A 161 10.80 11.05 -6.42
CA ARG A 161 10.28 10.23 -5.35
C ARG A 161 8.86 10.72 -5.07
N ASN A 162 7.91 10.06 -5.68
CA ASN A 162 6.51 10.47 -5.59
C ASN A 162 5.96 10.18 -4.20
N ASP A 163 5.12 11.09 -3.71
CA ASP A 163 4.25 10.80 -2.58
C ASP A 163 3.30 9.67 -2.98
N TYR A 164 3.08 8.71 -2.11
CA TYR A 164 2.20 7.57 -2.40
C TYR A 164 1.57 7.00 -1.14
N THR A 165 0.47 6.30 -1.31
CA THR A 165 -0.13 5.44 -0.28
C THR A 165 -0.13 4.01 -0.79
N LEU A 166 0.64 3.16 -0.12
CA LEU A 166 0.74 1.73 -0.39
C LEU A 166 -0.20 0.97 0.55
N CYS A 167 -0.92 0.00 0.02
CA CYS A 167 -1.83 -0.85 0.78
C CYS A 167 -1.32 -2.28 0.89
N LEU A 168 -1.27 -2.79 2.12
CA LEU A 168 -1.05 -4.19 2.43
C LEU A 168 -2.35 -4.80 2.93
N ASN A 169 -2.81 -5.87 2.30
CA ASN A 169 -3.92 -6.66 2.81
C ASN A 169 -3.39 -7.77 3.73
N GLU A 170 -3.76 -7.74 5.01
CA GLU A 170 -3.27 -8.71 6.01
C GLU A 170 -3.77 -10.13 5.76
N ASN A 171 -4.98 -10.30 5.22
CA ASN A 171 -5.50 -11.64 4.93
C ASN A 171 -4.74 -12.30 3.78
N LEU A 172 -4.43 -11.53 2.75
CA LEU A 172 -3.67 -11.99 1.59
C LEU A 172 -2.16 -12.00 1.83
N GLN A 173 -1.69 -11.30 2.86
CA GLN A 173 -0.27 -11.09 3.14
C GLN A 173 0.50 -10.54 1.92
N LYS A 174 -0.12 -9.62 1.18
CA LYS A 174 0.43 -9.01 -0.03
C LYS A 174 0.14 -7.52 -0.10
N PHE A 175 1.04 -6.78 -0.71
CA PHE A 175 0.74 -5.44 -1.18
C PHE A 175 -0.23 -5.55 -2.35
N THR A 176 -1.35 -4.85 -2.25
CA THR A 176 -2.47 -4.99 -3.20
C THR A 176 -2.67 -3.77 -4.06
N SER A 177 -2.37 -2.58 -3.55
CA SER A 177 -2.76 -1.35 -4.24
C SER A 177 -1.82 -0.20 -3.91
N PHE A 178 -1.69 0.72 -4.88
CA PHE A 178 -1.27 2.08 -4.67
C PHE A 178 -2.50 2.98 -4.80
N TYR A 179 -2.61 3.95 -3.91
CA TYR A 179 -3.66 4.95 -3.96
C TYR A 179 -3.08 6.33 -4.26
N ASP A 180 -3.82 7.13 -5.03
CA ASP A 180 -3.42 8.48 -5.44
C ASP A 180 -3.64 9.54 -4.35
N TYR A 181 -4.29 9.20 -3.25
CA TYR A 181 -4.43 10.10 -2.12
C TYR A 181 -3.27 9.95 -1.13
N THR A 182 -2.80 11.08 -0.61
CA THR A 182 -1.70 11.13 0.37
C THR A 182 -2.09 12.06 1.53
N PRO A 183 -2.85 11.56 2.52
CA PRO A 183 -3.28 12.38 3.64
C PRO A 183 -2.12 12.81 4.53
N ALA A 184 -2.30 13.93 5.21
CA ALA A 184 -1.35 14.35 6.23
C ALA A 184 -1.38 13.43 7.46
N TRP A 185 -2.57 12.92 7.79
CA TRP A 185 -2.80 12.03 8.92
C TRP A 185 -4.15 11.34 8.81
N TYR A 186 -4.30 10.27 9.59
CA TYR A 186 -5.49 9.45 9.69
C TYR A 186 -6.12 9.55 11.07
N ILE A 187 -7.44 9.50 11.14
CA ILE A 187 -8.21 9.29 12.36
C ILE A 187 -9.07 8.05 12.15
N ASN A 188 -8.86 7.03 12.97
CA ASN A 188 -9.67 5.83 12.99
C ASN A 188 -10.59 5.84 14.20
N LYS A 189 -11.89 5.65 13.96
CA LYS A 189 -12.92 5.50 15.00
C LYS A 189 -13.84 4.34 14.64
N GLY A 190 -13.60 3.16 15.21
CA GLY A 190 -14.29 1.94 14.82
C GLY A 190 -14.11 1.65 13.32
N ASN A 191 -15.22 1.49 12.60
CA ASN A 191 -15.22 1.22 11.15
C ASN A 191 -15.15 2.49 10.28
N HIS A 192 -14.90 3.66 10.88
CA HIS A 192 -14.79 4.92 10.15
C HIS A 192 -13.34 5.35 10.08
N MET A 193 -12.85 5.58 8.89
CA MET A 193 -11.56 6.17 8.62
C MET A 193 -11.77 7.59 8.08
N LEU A 194 -11.22 8.57 8.78
CA LEU A 194 -11.17 9.96 8.36
C LEU A 194 -9.72 10.33 8.03
N THR A 195 -9.55 11.16 7.05
CA THR A 195 -8.23 11.69 6.67
C THR A 195 -8.29 13.20 6.50
N SER A 196 -7.15 13.84 6.67
CA SER A 196 -6.99 15.24 6.33
C SER A 196 -6.24 15.39 5.02
N ASP A 197 -6.80 16.23 4.14
CA ASP A 197 -6.08 16.70 2.98
C ASP A 197 -5.44 18.08 3.32
N PRO A 198 -4.10 18.20 3.27
CA PRO A 198 -3.42 19.44 3.59
C PRO A 198 -3.84 20.63 2.72
N SER A 199 -4.27 20.35 1.49
CA SER A 199 -4.65 21.38 0.52
C SER A 199 -6.03 21.97 0.77
N SER A 200 -6.97 21.17 1.26
CA SER A 200 -8.37 21.57 1.40
C SER A 200 -8.79 22.01 2.80
N LYS A 201 -7.96 21.76 3.84
CA LYS A 201 -8.29 21.98 5.25
C LYS A 201 -9.60 21.30 5.71
N GLN A 202 -10.02 20.25 5.00
CA GLN A 202 -11.24 19.49 5.27
C GLN A 202 -10.90 18.11 5.78
N LEU A 203 -11.85 17.52 6.53
CA LEU A 203 -11.82 16.12 6.90
C LEU A 203 -12.66 15.32 5.91
N TRP A 204 -12.07 14.26 5.41
CA TRP A 204 -12.69 13.38 4.41
C TRP A 204 -12.95 12.00 5.02
N GLY A 205 -14.17 11.51 4.84
CA GLY A 205 -14.52 10.13 5.20
C GLY A 205 -14.20 9.18 4.05
N HIS A 206 -13.41 8.14 4.32
CA HIS A 206 -13.12 7.11 3.35
C HIS A 206 -14.24 6.07 3.23
N PHE A 207 -14.24 5.32 2.13
CA PHE A 207 -15.21 4.26 1.81
C PHE A 207 -16.66 4.76 1.72
N LYS A 208 -16.85 6.02 1.35
CA LYS A 208 -18.15 6.67 1.12
C LYS A 208 -18.11 7.50 -0.14
N GLY A 209 -19.24 7.59 -0.84
CA GLY A 209 -19.36 8.36 -2.07
C GLY A 209 -18.99 7.57 -3.32
N ASN A 210 -18.43 8.24 -4.31
CA ASN A 210 -18.14 7.66 -5.62
C ASN A 210 -16.89 6.78 -5.60
N ASN A 211 -16.94 5.65 -6.30
CA ASN A 211 -15.80 4.76 -6.47
C ASN A 211 -14.68 5.47 -7.26
N GLY A 212 -13.43 5.29 -6.82
CA GLY A 212 -12.27 5.92 -7.43
C GLY A 212 -12.17 7.43 -7.23
N SER A 213 -13.02 8.03 -6.37
CA SER A 213 -12.96 9.46 -6.04
C SER A 213 -12.35 9.67 -4.67
N PHE A 214 -11.31 10.51 -4.62
CA PHE A 214 -10.63 10.90 -3.38
C PHE A 214 -10.54 12.43 -3.34
N TYR A 215 -10.94 13.01 -2.22
CA TYR A 215 -10.92 14.46 -1.98
C TYR A 215 -11.68 15.27 -3.06
N GLY A 216 -12.77 14.70 -3.60
CA GLY A 216 -13.59 15.34 -4.64
C GLY A 216 -13.02 15.21 -6.06
N VAL A 217 -11.90 14.52 -6.24
CA VAL A 217 -11.29 14.25 -7.53
C VAL A 217 -11.47 12.78 -7.89
N THR A 218 -11.88 12.50 -9.13
CA THR A 218 -11.96 11.15 -9.66
C THR A 218 -10.64 10.78 -10.33
N TYR A 219 -10.11 9.62 -9.98
CA TYR A 219 -8.86 9.07 -10.51
C TYR A 219 -9.14 7.87 -11.41
N ASP A 220 -8.28 7.69 -12.42
CA ASP A 220 -8.27 6.49 -13.23
C ASP A 220 -7.85 5.30 -12.35
N SER A 221 -8.51 4.16 -12.51
CA SER A 221 -8.10 2.91 -11.88
C SER A 221 -7.31 2.08 -12.88
N SER A 222 -6.19 1.53 -12.47
CA SER A 222 -5.35 0.70 -13.34
C SER A 222 -4.88 -0.56 -12.65
N ILE A 223 -4.63 -1.58 -13.46
CA ILE A 223 -3.95 -2.80 -13.05
C ILE A 223 -2.79 -3.05 -14.00
N SER A 224 -1.61 -3.27 -13.43
CA SER A 224 -0.38 -3.50 -14.18
C SER A 224 0.28 -4.78 -13.70
N TRP A 225 0.77 -5.59 -14.60
CA TRP A 225 1.52 -6.79 -14.25
C TRP A 225 2.54 -7.15 -15.33
N ASN A 226 3.61 -7.78 -14.90
CA ASN A 226 4.59 -8.34 -15.81
C ASN A 226 4.08 -9.67 -16.38
N VAL A 227 3.99 -9.73 -17.68
CA VAL A 227 3.66 -10.95 -18.41
C VAL A 227 4.97 -11.60 -18.85
N VAL A 228 5.27 -12.74 -18.24
CA VAL A 228 6.44 -13.57 -18.57
C VAL A 228 5.92 -14.90 -19.12
N PRO A 229 6.24 -15.28 -20.34
CA PRO A 229 5.89 -16.59 -20.88
C PRO A 229 6.45 -17.73 -20.03
N VAL A 230 5.68 -18.78 -19.85
CA VAL A 230 6.03 -19.91 -18.96
C VAL A 230 7.10 -20.82 -19.57
N GLN A 231 7.28 -20.80 -20.88
CA GLN A 231 8.22 -21.65 -21.61
C GLN A 231 9.11 -20.82 -22.54
N GLY A 232 10.42 -21.05 -22.47
CA GLY A 232 11.42 -20.57 -23.41
C GLY A 232 12.20 -19.33 -22.95
N ASP A 233 13.48 -19.33 -23.30
CA ASP A 233 14.38 -18.17 -23.14
C ASP A 233 14.34 -17.25 -24.39
N GLY A 234 13.27 -17.38 -25.20
CA GLY A 234 13.12 -16.71 -26.48
C GLY A 234 12.46 -15.33 -26.42
N GLU A 235 12.43 -14.68 -27.57
CA GLU A 235 11.62 -13.49 -27.79
C GLU A 235 10.18 -13.89 -28.12
N PHE A 236 9.22 -13.22 -27.49
CA PHE A 236 7.80 -13.46 -27.69
C PHE A 236 7.10 -12.23 -28.22
N THR A 237 6.13 -12.46 -29.07
CA THR A 237 5.19 -11.42 -29.50
C THR A 237 3.88 -11.60 -28.76
N PHE A 238 3.47 -10.58 -28.02
CA PHE A 238 2.23 -10.58 -27.25
C PHE A 238 1.07 -10.10 -28.13
N ASN A 239 0.05 -10.95 -28.28
CA ASN A 239 -0.98 -10.76 -29.28
C ASN A 239 -2.28 -10.21 -28.70
N ASN A 240 -2.76 -10.81 -27.62
CA ASN A 240 -4.09 -10.55 -27.11
C ASN A 240 -4.15 -10.79 -25.60
N VAL A 241 -5.04 -10.09 -24.93
CA VAL A 241 -5.41 -10.37 -23.54
C VAL A 241 -6.90 -10.64 -23.43
N MET A 242 -7.26 -11.66 -22.69
CA MET A 242 -8.65 -12.00 -22.39
C MET A 242 -8.88 -11.97 -20.90
N TYR A 243 -10.02 -11.45 -20.48
CA TYR A 243 -10.41 -11.38 -19.08
C TYR A 243 -11.94 -11.35 -18.93
N LYS A 244 -12.41 -11.68 -17.74
CA LYS A 244 -13.80 -11.48 -17.35
C LYS A 244 -13.88 -10.26 -16.42
N MET A 245 -14.94 -9.49 -16.55
CA MET A 245 -15.19 -8.33 -15.71
C MET A 245 -16.65 -8.29 -15.30
N GLU A 246 -16.88 -8.01 -14.04
CA GLU A 246 -18.17 -7.67 -13.47
C GLU A 246 -18.16 -6.20 -13.09
N ALA A 247 -19.20 -5.48 -13.47
CA ALA A 247 -19.39 -4.08 -13.12
C ALA A 247 -20.79 -3.87 -12.56
N LYS A 248 -20.90 -3.09 -11.49
CA LYS A 248 -22.16 -2.69 -10.87
C LYS A 248 -22.26 -1.19 -10.77
N ASP A 249 -23.46 -0.67 -11.03
CA ASP A 249 -23.74 0.74 -10.81
C ASP A 249 -23.87 1.08 -9.31
N PRO A 250 -23.98 2.36 -8.93
CA PRO A 250 -24.15 2.76 -7.53
C PRO A 250 -25.40 2.20 -6.84
N LEU A 251 -26.36 1.73 -7.60
CA LEU A 251 -27.59 1.08 -7.09
C LEU A 251 -27.43 -0.44 -6.93
N GLY A 252 -26.27 -0.99 -7.35
CA GLY A 252 -25.98 -2.42 -7.29
C GLY A 252 -26.45 -3.23 -8.51
N ASN A 253 -26.96 -2.59 -9.57
CA ASN A 253 -27.37 -3.28 -10.79
C ASN A 253 -26.18 -3.64 -11.66
N ASP A 254 -26.26 -4.77 -12.35
CA ASP A 254 -25.21 -5.24 -13.25
C ASP A 254 -25.11 -4.35 -14.49
N VAL A 255 -23.92 -3.81 -14.74
CA VAL A 255 -23.58 -3.05 -15.94
C VAL A 255 -22.70 -3.92 -16.83
N ARG A 256 -23.33 -4.59 -17.80
CA ARG A 256 -22.67 -5.66 -18.57
C ARG A 256 -21.69 -5.16 -19.62
N ASP A 257 -21.80 -3.93 -20.08
CA ASP A 257 -21.03 -3.39 -21.20
C ASP A 257 -19.85 -2.50 -20.75
N SER A 258 -19.54 -2.51 -19.46
CA SER A 258 -18.40 -1.79 -18.91
C SER A 258 -17.17 -2.68 -18.81
N SER A 259 -16.03 -2.13 -19.19
CA SER A 259 -14.73 -2.76 -19.19
C SER A 259 -13.61 -1.73 -19.08
N PHE A 260 -12.36 -2.16 -19.01
CA PHE A 260 -11.24 -1.25 -19.19
C PHE A 260 -11.39 -0.49 -20.51
N ASN A 261 -11.02 0.79 -20.51
CA ASN A 261 -11.13 1.65 -21.68
C ASN A 261 -9.77 2.10 -22.24
N LYS A 262 -8.68 1.75 -21.58
CA LYS A 262 -7.31 2.05 -22.02
C LYS A 262 -6.41 0.84 -21.83
N VAL A 263 -5.40 0.72 -22.70
CA VAL A 263 -4.34 -0.31 -22.60
C VAL A 263 -3.00 0.31 -22.93
N SER A 264 -1.96 -0.15 -22.24
CA SER A 264 -0.58 0.11 -22.64
C SER A 264 0.28 -1.14 -22.47
N LEU A 265 1.31 -1.25 -23.29
CA LEU A 265 2.28 -2.32 -23.28
C LEU A 265 3.68 -1.72 -23.35
N SER A 266 4.59 -2.15 -22.50
CA SER A 266 5.96 -1.66 -22.50
C SER A 266 6.97 -2.71 -22.05
N ASN A 267 8.19 -2.59 -22.50
CA ASN A 267 9.37 -3.24 -21.99
C ASN A 267 10.50 -2.22 -21.88
N GLU A 268 11.74 -2.66 -21.69
CA GLU A 268 12.90 -1.76 -21.56
C GLU A 268 13.14 -0.91 -22.80
N TYR A 269 12.83 -1.41 -23.99
CA TYR A 269 13.19 -0.80 -25.28
C TYR A 269 12.01 -0.24 -26.06
N GLN A 270 10.81 -0.83 -25.88
CA GLN A 270 9.64 -0.53 -26.69
C GLN A 270 8.46 -0.13 -25.84
N LYS A 271 7.69 0.86 -26.28
CA LYS A 271 6.48 1.35 -25.61
C LYS A 271 5.37 1.60 -26.62
N SER A 272 4.17 1.07 -26.33
CA SER A 272 2.99 1.34 -27.15
C SER A 272 2.39 2.75 -26.93
N GLY A 273 2.72 3.36 -25.79
CA GLY A 273 1.90 4.45 -25.26
C GLY A 273 0.51 3.96 -24.85
N ILE A 274 -0.26 4.86 -24.23
CA ILE A 274 -1.65 4.57 -23.85
C ILE A 274 -2.51 4.56 -25.12
N ARG A 275 -3.34 3.53 -25.28
CA ARG A 275 -4.28 3.35 -26.38
C ARG A 275 -5.68 3.15 -25.87
N ASP A 276 -6.64 3.86 -26.47
CA ASP A 276 -8.05 3.69 -26.14
C ASP A 276 -8.58 2.35 -26.65
N LEU A 277 -9.39 1.73 -25.83
CA LEU A 277 -10.12 0.50 -26.14
C LEU A 277 -11.52 0.85 -26.65
N VAL A 278 -11.79 0.50 -27.89
CA VAL A 278 -13.05 0.80 -28.57
C VAL A 278 -13.75 -0.52 -28.90
N LEU A 279 -14.96 -0.70 -28.37
CA LEU A 279 -15.79 -1.88 -28.64
C LEU A 279 -16.04 -2.04 -30.14
N GLY A 280 -15.84 -3.26 -30.63
CA GLY A 280 -15.96 -3.60 -32.07
C GLY A 280 -14.70 -3.33 -32.89
N LYS A 281 -13.72 -2.57 -32.38
CA LYS A 281 -12.45 -2.29 -33.06
C LYS A 281 -11.30 -3.12 -32.48
N ASN A 282 -10.80 -2.77 -31.32
CA ASN A 282 -9.70 -3.45 -30.63
C ASN A 282 -10.12 -4.08 -29.30
N LEU A 283 -11.37 -3.85 -28.90
CA LEU A 283 -12.03 -4.48 -27.76
C LEU A 283 -13.23 -5.28 -28.27
N LYS A 284 -13.31 -6.54 -27.90
CA LYS A 284 -14.42 -7.44 -28.27
C LYS A 284 -14.96 -8.12 -27.02
N ARG A 285 -16.27 -8.43 -27.05
CA ARG A 285 -16.92 -9.20 -26.00
C ARG A 285 -17.61 -10.42 -26.60
N LYS A 286 -17.33 -11.59 -26.06
CA LYS A 286 -18.00 -12.85 -26.42
C LYS A 286 -18.14 -13.72 -25.17
N ASN A 287 -19.33 -14.23 -24.91
CA ASN A 287 -19.59 -15.15 -23.78
C ASN A 287 -19.06 -14.64 -22.42
N ARG A 288 -19.35 -13.39 -22.08
CA ARG A 288 -18.88 -12.70 -20.86
C ARG A 288 -17.36 -12.47 -20.78
N THR A 289 -16.60 -12.86 -21.80
CA THR A 289 -15.16 -12.65 -21.87
C THR A 289 -14.87 -11.44 -22.74
N TRP A 290 -14.06 -10.55 -22.23
CA TRP A 290 -13.48 -9.44 -22.97
C TRP A 290 -12.19 -9.87 -23.62
N SER A 291 -11.94 -9.41 -24.81
CA SER A 291 -10.73 -9.68 -25.58
C SER A 291 -10.19 -8.40 -26.16
N VAL A 292 -8.95 -8.09 -25.84
CA VAL A 292 -8.23 -6.89 -26.26
C VAL A 292 -7.06 -7.29 -27.14
N VAL A 293 -6.99 -6.70 -28.32
CA VAL A 293 -5.82 -6.82 -29.20
C VAL A 293 -4.73 -5.90 -28.64
N LEU A 294 -3.58 -6.49 -28.29
CA LEU A 294 -2.49 -5.74 -27.69
C LEU A 294 -1.86 -4.75 -28.68
N PRO A 295 -1.53 -3.54 -28.20
CA PRO A 295 -1.06 -2.47 -29.09
C PRO A 295 0.37 -2.72 -29.56
N ARG A 296 0.68 -2.08 -30.68
CA ARG A 296 2.02 -2.03 -31.27
C ARG A 296 2.81 -0.86 -30.71
N GLU A 297 4.09 -0.85 -30.90
CA GLU A 297 4.97 0.25 -30.55
C GLU A 297 4.48 1.57 -31.18
N LYS A 298 4.62 2.65 -30.42
CA LYS A 298 4.04 3.95 -30.78
C LYS A 298 4.63 4.54 -32.07
N ASN A 299 5.94 4.45 -32.24
CA ASN A 299 6.66 5.13 -33.31
C ASN A 299 6.83 4.28 -34.55
N SER A 300 7.29 3.04 -34.39
CA SER A 300 7.59 2.15 -35.52
C SER A 300 6.39 1.37 -36.01
N MET A 301 5.30 1.30 -35.21
CA MET A 301 4.15 0.42 -35.45
C MET A 301 4.51 -1.07 -35.51
N ASN A 302 5.72 -1.44 -35.08
CA ASN A 302 6.15 -2.82 -34.98
C ASN A 302 5.46 -3.52 -33.79
N ARG A 303 5.41 -4.85 -33.86
CA ARG A 303 4.99 -5.63 -32.70
C ARG A 303 6.04 -5.52 -31.60
N ILE A 304 5.60 -5.42 -30.36
CA ILE A 304 6.48 -5.42 -29.19
C ILE A 304 6.93 -6.85 -28.99
N LYS A 305 8.27 -7.04 -29.02
CA LYS A 305 8.93 -8.32 -28.86
C LYS A 305 9.82 -8.27 -27.64
N SER A 306 9.72 -9.26 -26.79
CA SER A 306 10.53 -9.32 -25.55
C SER A 306 10.34 -10.67 -24.86
N PRO A 307 11.26 -11.07 -23.99
CA PRO A 307 11.02 -12.16 -23.04
C PRO A 307 9.91 -11.85 -22.04
N TRP A 308 9.60 -10.58 -21.80
CA TRP A 308 8.56 -10.12 -20.89
C TRP A 308 8.00 -8.77 -21.31
N VAL A 309 6.79 -8.46 -20.88
CA VAL A 309 6.20 -7.12 -21.04
C VAL A 309 5.43 -6.70 -19.79
N LEU A 310 5.45 -5.41 -19.52
CA LEU A 310 4.53 -4.78 -18.58
C LEU A 310 3.24 -4.45 -19.34
N LEU A 311 2.17 -5.12 -19.00
CA LEU A 311 0.82 -4.86 -19.51
C LEU A 311 0.03 -4.07 -18.48
N THR A 312 -0.52 -2.93 -18.90
CA THR A 312 -1.40 -2.12 -18.06
C THR A 312 -2.76 -1.98 -18.73
N LEU A 313 -3.80 -2.29 -17.98
CA LEU A 313 -5.20 -1.97 -18.32
C LEU A 313 -5.71 -0.92 -17.36
N SER A 314 -6.37 0.10 -17.87
CA SER A 314 -6.92 1.18 -17.04
C SER A 314 -8.32 1.58 -17.46
N ILE A 315 -9.02 2.22 -16.54
CA ILE A 315 -10.34 2.78 -16.75
C ILE A 315 -10.46 4.14 -16.06
N ASP A 316 -11.01 5.11 -16.77
CA ASP A 316 -11.55 6.31 -16.16
C ASP A 316 -12.92 5.96 -15.55
N ASN A 317 -13.05 5.94 -14.27
CA ASN A 317 -14.32 5.52 -13.64
C ASN A 317 -15.34 6.66 -13.57
N SER A 318 -15.52 7.39 -14.67
CA SER A 318 -16.46 8.53 -14.77
C SER A 318 -17.93 8.13 -14.45
N ASN A 319 -18.28 6.86 -14.66
CA ASN A 319 -19.61 6.34 -14.39
C ASN A 319 -19.80 5.79 -12.97
N ASN A 320 -18.82 5.95 -12.08
CA ASN A 320 -18.89 5.51 -10.68
C ASN A 320 -19.27 4.03 -10.51
N LEU A 321 -18.64 3.16 -11.29
CA LEU A 321 -18.90 1.73 -11.24
C LEU A 321 -18.04 1.03 -10.19
N SER A 322 -18.60 0.04 -9.51
CA SER A 322 -17.86 -0.96 -8.76
C SER A 322 -17.48 -2.09 -9.72
N MET A 323 -16.17 -2.35 -9.88
CA MET A 323 -15.70 -3.31 -10.87
C MET A 323 -14.77 -4.35 -10.27
N VAL A 324 -14.94 -5.60 -10.75
CA VAL A 324 -14.09 -6.73 -10.38
C VAL A 324 -13.61 -7.41 -11.66
N ALA A 325 -12.30 -7.50 -11.83
CA ALA A 325 -11.68 -8.22 -12.94
C ALA A 325 -11.29 -9.65 -12.51
N HIS A 326 -11.60 -10.63 -13.34
CA HIS A 326 -11.29 -12.03 -13.11
C HIS A 326 -10.55 -12.62 -14.31
N ASP A 327 -9.83 -13.71 -14.07
CA ASP A 327 -9.28 -14.64 -15.06
C ASP A 327 -8.57 -13.93 -16.22
N LEU A 328 -7.37 -13.44 -15.98
CA LEU A 328 -6.60 -12.80 -17.02
C LEU A 328 -5.72 -13.80 -17.74
N ILE A 329 -5.89 -13.87 -19.07
CA ILE A 329 -5.16 -14.78 -19.96
C ILE A 329 -4.50 -13.94 -21.05
N VAL A 330 -3.18 -14.01 -21.17
CA VAL A 330 -2.42 -13.37 -22.25
C VAL A 330 -1.97 -14.42 -23.24
N SER A 331 -2.28 -14.19 -24.52
CA SER A 331 -1.79 -15.04 -25.61
C SER A 331 -0.55 -14.40 -26.27
N TYR A 332 0.44 -15.22 -26.51
CA TYR A 332 1.70 -14.84 -27.12
C TYR A 332 2.13 -15.88 -28.16
N THR A 333 3.06 -15.50 -29.00
CA THR A 333 3.67 -16.38 -30.02
C THR A 333 5.18 -16.26 -29.87
N GLU A 334 5.86 -17.37 -29.79
CA GLU A 334 7.32 -17.45 -29.83
C GLU A 334 7.81 -17.05 -31.22
N TYR A 335 8.95 -16.39 -31.27
CA TYR A 335 9.50 -15.84 -32.52
C TYR A 335 10.73 -16.60 -32.96
#